data_abf7d002ec4838dc4ab7a58a94f6265e
#
_entry.id   abf7d002ec4838dc4ab7a58a94f6265e
#
_cell.length_a   1.000
_cell.length_b   1.000
_cell.length_c   1.000
_cell.angle_alpha   90.00
_cell.angle_beta   90.00
_cell.angle_gamma   90.00
#
_symmetry.space_group_name_H-M   'P 1'
#
loop_
_entity.id
_entity.type
_entity.pdbx_description
1 polymer ?
#
loop_
_entity_poly.entity_id
_entity_poly.type
_entity_poly.pdbx_seq_one_letter_code
_entity_poly.pdbx_strand_id
1 'polypeptide(L)'
;MYYCSMSFLEDKQPKRTPISSMGEFGLIEALTRNFESKNQSTVLAIGDDAAVIDTPKNYHLLSTDMLVEGIHFDLSYTPLKHLGYKAVAVNVSDICAMNGKARQITLSIAVSNRFPLEALEELYTCLLYTSDAADE
;
A
#
# COMPACT_ATOMS: atom_id res chain seq x y z
N MET A 1 -29.35 11.18 -2.54
CA MET A 1 -29.47 10.02 -3.44
C MET A 1 -28.87 10.45 -4.78
N TYR A 2 -27.58 10.09 -5.00
CA TYR A 2 -26.89 10.46 -6.24
C TYR A 2 -27.16 9.37 -7.29
N TYR A 3 -27.84 9.71 -8.34
CA TYR A 3 -27.98 8.86 -9.52
C TYR A 3 -26.63 8.86 -10.26
N CYS A 4 -25.89 7.79 -10.15
CA CYS A 4 -24.82 7.50 -11.09
C CYS A 4 -25.48 7.09 -12.40
N SER A 5 -25.50 7.99 -13.39
CA SER A 5 -26.06 7.67 -14.69
C SER A 5 -25.18 6.60 -15.35
N MET A 6 -25.70 5.42 -15.51
CA MET A 6 -25.08 4.32 -16.24
C MET A 6 -25.10 4.58 -17.75
N SER A 7 -24.48 5.66 -18.21
CA SER A 7 -24.27 5.91 -19.65
C SER A 7 -23.21 4.99 -20.27
N PHE A 8 -22.63 4.10 -19.48
CA PHE A 8 -21.56 3.17 -19.90
C PHE A 8 -22.03 2.05 -20.83
N LEU A 9 -23.35 1.84 -20.96
CA LEU A 9 -23.91 0.71 -21.71
C LEU A 9 -24.41 1.11 -23.12
N GLU A 10 -24.42 2.39 -23.45
CA GLU A 10 -24.99 2.88 -24.74
C GLU A 10 -23.91 3.06 -25.82
N ASP A 11 -22.63 3.06 -25.51
CA ASP A 11 -21.58 3.19 -26.53
C ASP A 11 -21.30 1.81 -27.17
N LYS A 12 -21.67 1.68 -28.43
CA LYS A 12 -21.61 0.41 -29.17
C LYS A 12 -20.21 -0.23 -29.25
N GLN A 13 -19.15 0.51 -28.95
CA GLN A 13 -17.78 -0.01 -28.68
C GLN A 13 -16.98 0.99 -27.83
N PRO A 14 -17.10 0.97 -26.51
CA PRO A 14 -16.26 1.80 -25.66
C PRO A 14 -14.79 1.44 -25.89
N LYS A 15 -13.95 2.46 -26.11
CA LYS A 15 -12.50 2.28 -26.22
C LYS A 15 -12.00 1.63 -24.93
N ARG A 16 -11.52 0.40 -25.02
CA ARG A 16 -10.96 -0.35 -23.87
C ARG A 16 -9.45 -0.34 -23.96
N THR A 17 -8.81 0.36 -23.06
CA THR A 17 -7.35 0.35 -22.93
C THR A 17 -6.97 -0.73 -21.94
N PRO A 18 -6.17 -1.74 -22.33
CA PRO A 18 -5.70 -2.76 -21.39
C PRO A 18 -4.81 -2.11 -20.32
N ILE A 19 -5.07 -2.39 -19.05
CA ILE A 19 -4.28 -1.90 -17.91
C ILE A 19 -2.81 -2.28 -18.06
N SER A 20 -2.54 -3.50 -18.53
CA SER A 20 -1.19 -4.02 -18.77
C SER A 20 -0.33 -3.19 -19.75
N SER A 21 -0.98 -2.36 -20.60
CA SER A 21 -0.25 -1.50 -21.54
C SER A 21 0.24 -0.19 -20.92
N MET A 22 -0.19 0.14 -19.70
CA MET A 22 0.08 1.45 -19.08
C MET A 22 1.27 1.41 -18.11
N GLY A 23 1.57 0.23 -17.56
CA GLY A 23 2.48 0.12 -16.42
C GLY A 23 1.89 0.73 -15.14
N GLU A 24 2.60 0.61 -14.03
CA GLU A 24 2.14 1.07 -12.72
C GLU A 24 1.98 2.60 -12.66
N PHE A 25 3.04 3.34 -12.96
CA PHE A 25 3.00 4.82 -12.92
C PHE A 25 2.01 5.42 -13.92
N GLY A 26 1.94 4.87 -15.13
CA GLY A 26 0.96 5.34 -16.13
C GLY A 26 -0.49 5.08 -15.70
N LEU A 27 -0.75 3.99 -14.99
CA LEU A 27 -2.08 3.71 -14.43
C LEU A 27 -2.40 4.68 -13.29
N ILE A 28 -1.47 4.91 -12.36
CA ILE A 28 -1.64 5.87 -11.26
C ILE A 28 -1.94 7.26 -11.83
N GLU A 29 -1.13 7.75 -12.76
CA GLU A 29 -1.33 9.05 -13.41
C GLU A 29 -2.69 9.15 -14.08
N ALA A 30 -3.11 8.14 -14.85
CA ALA A 30 -4.39 8.13 -15.53
C ALA A 30 -5.58 8.18 -14.57
N LEU A 31 -5.50 7.47 -13.44
CA LEU A 31 -6.57 7.41 -12.46
C LEU A 31 -6.62 8.67 -11.58
N THR A 32 -5.48 9.30 -11.33
CA THR A 32 -5.37 10.39 -10.36
C THR A 32 -5.30 11.78 -10.98
N ARG A 33 -5.29 11.89 -12.33
CA ARG A 33 -5.15 13.16 -13.06
C ARG A 33 -6.14 14.25 -12.65
N ASN A 34 -7.31 13.87 -12.13
CA ASN A 34 -8.37 14.79 -11.72
C ASN A 34 -8.40 15.00 -10.19
N PHE A 35 -7.45 14.40 -9.45
CA PHE A 35 -7.34 14.61 -8.02
C PHE A 35 -6.43 15.80 -7.74
N GLU A 36 -6.97 16.79 -7.05
CA GLU A 36 -6.23 17.95 -6.58
C GLU A 36 -6.05 17.85 -5.06
N SER A 37 -4.82 18.01 -4.59
CA SER A 37 -4.58 18.16 -3.15
C SER A 37 -5.11 19.51 -2.70
N LYS A 38 -6.16 19.50 -1.87
CA LYS A 38 -6.76 20.72 -1.30
C LYS A 38 -6.27 21.05 0.09
N ASN A 39 -5.53 20.13 0.71
CA ASN A 39 -5.00 20.34 2.05
C ASN A 39 -3.66 21.08 1.97
N GLN A 40 -3.57 22.24 2.62
CA GLN A 40 -2.36 23.07 2.63
C GLN A 40 -1.16 22.39 3.29
N SER A 41 -1.38 21.42 4.18
CA SER A 41 -0.30 20.64 4.79
C SER A 41 0.26 19.53 3.89
N THR A 42 -0.38 19.21 2.76
CA THR A 42 0.12 18.21 1.84
C THR A 42 1.18 18.81 0.93
N VAL A 43 2.44 18.51 1.17
CA VAL A 43 3.58 18.94 0.36
C VAL A 43 3.73 18.08 -0.89
N LEU A 44 3.62 16.77 -0.73
CA LEU A 44 3.63 15.79 -1.81
C LEU A 44 2.49 14.78 -1.56
N ALA A 45 1.61 14.59 -2.53
CA ALA A 45 0.48 13.68 -2.41
C ALA A 45 0.74 12.35 -3.14
N ILE A 46 0.59 12.35 -4.45
CA ILE A 46 0.67 11.17 -5.32
C ILE A 46 1.85 11.36 -6.28
N GLY A 47 2.62 10.30 -6.52
CA GLY A 47 3.67 10.29 -7.55
C GLY A 47 5.07 9.96 -7.05
N ASP A 48 5.22 9.56 -5.79
CA ASP A 48 6.48 9.10 -5.21
C ASP A 48 6.20 7.98 -4.17
N ASP A 49 7.25 7.42 -3.58
CA ASP A 49 7.18 6.27 -2.65
C ASP A 49 6.38 6.56 -1.38
N ALA A 50 6.31 7.82 -0.96
CA ALA A 50 5.49 8.21 0.18
C ALA A 50 4.88 9.60 0.01
N ALA A 51 3.71 9.82 0.61
CA ALA A 51 3.14 11.15 0.77
C ALA A 51 3.92 11.95 1.82
N VAL A 52 4.09 13.26 1.58
CA VAL A 52 4.77 14.19 2.50
C VAL A 52 3.74 15.17 3.07
N ILE A 53 3.62 15.18 4.39
CA ILE A 53 2.70 16.04 5.13
C ILE A 53 3.53 17.00 6.00
N ASP A 54 3.35 18.30 5.81
CA ASP A 54 3.95 19.34 6.64
C ASP A 54 3.20 19.44 7.98
N THR A 55 3.96 19.48 9.04
CA THR A 55 3.46 19.68 10.40
C THR A 55 4.29 20.80 11.07
N PRO A 56 3.82 21.43 12.16
CA PRO A 56 4.47 22.60 12.73
C PRO A 56 5.96 22.45 13.09
N LYS A 57 6.47 21.23 13.15
CA LYS A 57 7.87 20.97 13.54
C LYS A 57 8.65 20.12 12.55
N ASN A 58 7.99 19.28 11.75
CA ASN A 58 8.62 18.26 10.91
C ASN A 58 7.77 17.94 9.69
N TYR A 59 8.34 17.25 8.72
CA TYR A 59 7.61 16.53 7.69
C TYR A 59 7.28 15.13 8.18
N HIS A 60 6.05 14.68 7.93
CA HIS A 60 5.65 13.30 8.12
C HIS A 60 5.54 12.61 6.76
N LEU A 61 6.14 11.45 6.66
CA LEU A 61 6.01 10.56 5.51
C LEU A 61 4.95 9.51 5.82
N LEU A 62 4.11 9.22 4.85
CA LEU A 62 3.08 8.19 4.93
C LEU A 62 3.10 7.35 3.67
N SER A 63 3.40 6.06 3.83
CA SER A 63 3.32 5.04 2.78
C SER A 63 2.42 3.90 3.22
N THR A 64 1.93 3.12 2.27
CA THR A 64 1.14 1.91 2.51
C THR A 64 1.29 0.95 1.36
N ASP A 65 1.65 -0.28 1.68
CA ASP A 65 1.72 -1.40 0.76
C ASP A 65 0.72 -2.49 1.10
N MET A 66 0.31 -3.24 0.09
CA MET A 66 -0.56 -4.38 0.25
C MET A 66 0.11 -5.65 -0.27
N LEU A 67 0.16 -6.69 0.55
CA LEU A 67 0.61 -8.01 0.16
C LEU A 67 -0.61 -8.92 -0.10
N VAL A 68 -0.66 -9.53 -1.29
CA VAL A 68 -1.75 -10.40 -1.73
C VAL A 68 -1.18 -11.77 -2.08
N GLU A 69 -1.80 -12.83 -1.52
CA GLU A 69 -1.44 -14.20 -1.87
C GLU A 69 -1.69 -14.48 -3.35
N GLY A 70 -0.80 -15.25 -3.97
CA GLY A 70 -0.83 -15.56 -5.40
C GLY A 70 -0.31 -14.44 -6.31
N ILE A 71 -0.01 -13.25 -5.74
CA ILE A 71 0.58 -12.11 -6.45
C ILE A 71 1.95 -11.75 -5.86
N HIS A 72 2.00 -11.48 -4.56
CA HIS A 72 3.22 -11.00 -3.89
C HIS A 72 3.93 -12.08 -3.09
N PHE A 73 3.23 -13.16 -2.74
CA PHE A 73 3.72 -14.34 -2.04
C PHE A 73 2.82 -15.54 -2.33
N ASP A 74 3.28 -16.74 -1.98
CA ASP A 74 2.51 -17.97 -2.08
C ASP A 74 2.76 -18.81 -0.82
N LEU A 75 1.70 -19.07 -0.07
CA LEU A 75 1.75 -19.81 1.19
C LEU A 75 2.12 -21.28 1.04
N SER A 76 2.11 -21.82 -0.20
CA SER A 76 2.56 -23.21 -0.44
C SER A 76 4.07 -23.37 -0.17
N TYR A 77 4.85 -22.29 -0.24
CA TYR A 77 6.31 -22.31 -0.02
C TYR A 77 6.83 -21.12 0.82
N THR A 78 6.03 -20.09 1.09
CA THR A 78 6.45 -18.94 1.89
C THR A 78 6.09 -19.17 3.36
N PRO A 79 7.07 -19.36 4.27
CA PRO A 79 6.79 -19.43 5.70
C PRO A 79 6.18 -18.14 6.23
N LEU A 80 5.24 -18.24 7.18
CA LEU A 80 4.55 -17.09 7.75
C LEU A 80 5.49 -16.08 8.42
N LYS A 81 6.56 -16.56 9.05
CA LYS A 81 7.60 -15.67 9.58
C LYS A 81 8.27 -14.81 8.51
N HIS A 82 8.50 -15.34 7.31
CA HIS A 82 9.07 -14.55 6.22
C HIS A 82 8.05 -13.55 5.64
N LEU A 83 6.77 -13.91 5.65
CA LEU A 83 5.70 -12.99 5.27
C LEU A 83 5.58 -11.83 6.26
N GLY A 84 5.65 -12.10 7.58
CA GLY A 84 5.69 -11.05 8.61
C GLY A 84 6.86 -10.09 8.43
N TYR A 85 8.06 -10.61 8.16
CA TYR A 85 9.23 -9.80 7.82
C TYR A 85 8.99 -8.94 6.57
N LYS A 86 8.51 -9.56 5.48
CA LYS A 86 8.25 -8.86 4.22
C LYS A 86 7.25 -7.74 4.39
N ALA A 87 6.19 -7.94 5.18
CA ALA A 87 5.15 -6.94 5.40
C ALA A 87 5.69 -5.65 6.05
N VAL A 88 6.69 -5.74 6.92
CA VAL A 88 7.38 -4.56 7.47
C VAL A 88 8.39 -4.01 6.47
N ALA A 89 9.22 -4.86 5.89
CA ALA A 89 10.36 -4.45 5.08
C ALA A 89 9.95 -3.64 3.84
N VAL A 90 8.85 -4.01 3.15
CA VAL A 90 8.39 -3.27 1.97
C VAL A 90 7.99 -1.83 2.34
N ASN A 91 7.23 -1.65 3.41
CA ASN A 91 6.79 -0.33 3.88
C ASN A 91 7.94 0.53 4.43
N VAL A 92 8.89 -0.09 5.16
CA VAL A 92 10.08 0.61 5.65
C VAL A 92 10.98 1.04 4.49
N SER A 93 11.06 0.24 3.42
CA SER A 93 11.82 0.56 2.21
C SER A 93 11.38 1.88 1.60
N ASP A 94 10.07 2.12 1.46
CA ASP A 94 9.52 3.35 0.89
C ASP A 94 9.88 4.59 1.73
N ILE A 95 9.74 4.46 3.06
CA ILE A 95 10.11 5.54 3.96
C ILE A 95 11.62 5.83 3.89
N CYS A 96 12.45 4.79 3.76
CA CYS A 96 13.90 4.95 3.59
C CYS A 96 14.26 5.56 2.23
N ALA A 97 13.55 5.20 1.15
CA ALA A 97 13.75 5.78 -0.18
C ALA A 97 13.55 7.31 -0.16
N MET A 98 12.58 7.77 0.65
CA MET A 98 12.31 9.20 0.90
C MET A 98 13.25 9.83 1.96
N ASN A 99 14.33 9.16 2.32
CA ASN A 99 15.29 9.59 3.36
C ASN A 99 14.63 9.87 4.72
N GLY A 100 13.56 9.13 5.03
CA GLY A 100 12.84 9.22 6.29
C GLY A 100 13.27 8.18 7.30
N LYS A 101 12.79 8.33 8.53
CA LYS A 101 12.91 7.32 9.60
C LYS A 101 11.52 6.76 9.89
N ALA A 102 11.34 5.45 9.72
CA ALA A 102 10.12 4.75 10.10
C ALA A 102 9.90 4.87 11.62
N ARG A 103 8.67 5.12 12.04
CA ARG A 103 8.32 5.35 13.45
C ARG A 103 7.13 4.56 13.91
N GLN A 104 6.17 4.37 13.06
CA GLN A 104 4.91 3.70 13.37
C GLN A 104 4.44 2.92 12.15
N ILE A 105 3.81 1.80 12.40
CA ILE A 105 3.19 0.98 11.38
C ILE A 105 1.73 0.70 11.76
N THR A 106 0.87 0.67 10.77
CA THR A 106 -0.50 0.18 10.89
C THR A 106 -0.64 -1.06 10.03
N LEU A 107 -1.33 -2.08 10.53
CA LEU A 107 -1.55 -3.32 9.82
C LEU A 107 -3.04 -3.58 9.66
N SER A 108 -3.47 -3.77 8.40
CA SER A 108 -4.77 -4.32 8.07
C SER A 108 -4.58 -5.73 7.51
N ILE A 109 -5.24 -6.71 8.10
CA ILE A 109 -5.10 -8.10 7.69
C ILE A 109 -6.48 -8.71 7.41
N ALA A 110 -6.60 -9.38 6.27
CA ALA A 110 -7.76 -10.20 5.95
C ALA A 110 -7.33 -11.67 5.94
N VAL A 111 -7.92 -12.47 6.80
CA VAL A 111 -7.59 -13.89 6.93
C VAL A 111 -8.82 -14.77 6.77
N SER A 112 -8.62 -15.91 6.15
CA SER A 112 -9.63 -16.95 6.11
C SER A 112 -9.78 -17.62 7.49
N ASN A 113 -11.00 -18.01 7.84
CA ASN A 113 -11.30 -18.81 9.05
C ASN A 113 -10.67 -20.22 9.04
N ARG A 114 -9.95 -20.57 7.98
CA ARG A 114 -9.18 -21.83 7.88
C ARG A 114 -7.82 -21.73 8.59
N PHE A 115 -7.35 -20.52 8.88
CA PHE A 115 -6.10 -20.33 9.60
C PHE A 115 -6.30 -20.54 11.11
N PRO A 116 -5.48 -21.36 11.78
CA PRO A 116 -5.47 -21.45 13.22
C PRO A 116 -4.79 -20.20 13.82
N LEU A 117 -5.06 -19.93 15.09
CA LEU A 117 -4.48 -18.81 15.81
C LEU A 117 -2.95 -18.84 15.81
N GLU A 118 -2.38 -20.01 16.00
CA GLU A 118 -0.93 -20.24 16.07
C GLU A 118 -0.21 -19.80 14.79
N ALA A 119 -0.86 -19.96 13.63
CA ALA A 119 -0.31 -19.47 12.36
C ALA A 119 -0.25 -17.93 12.32
N LEU A 120 -1.25 -17.26 12.88
CA LEU A 120 -1.23 -15.80 12.98
C LEU A 120 -0.23 -15.32 14.03
N GLU A 121 -0.06 -16.04 15.13
CA GLU A 121 0.95 -15.74 16.15
C GLU A 121 2.37 -15.84 15.58
N GLU A 122 2.64 -16.83 14.71
CA GLU A 122 3.92 -16.94 14.01
C GLU A 122 4.20 -15.72 13.12
N LEU A 123 3.21 -15.29 12.34
CA LEU A 123 3.30 -14.10 11.50
C LEU A 123 3.56 -12.84 12.33
N TYR A 124 2.79 -12.63 13.39
CA TYR A 124 2.89 -11.45 14.26
C TYR A 124 4.18 -11.41 15.06
N THR A 125 4.68 -12.55 15.54
CA THR A 125 5.97 -12.62 16.25
C THR A 125 7.10 -12.08 15.38
N CYS A 126 7.15 -12.45 14.12
CA CYS A 126 8.17 -11.98 13.22
C CYS A 126 7.98 -10.51 12.82
N LEU A 127 6.73 -10.08 12.65
CA LEU A 127 6.39 -8.69 12.36
C LEU A 127 6.87 -7.76 13.49
N LEU A 128 6.61 -8.11 14.75
CA LEU A 128 7.08 -7.36 15.92
C LEU A 128 8.60 -7.30 15.99
N TYR A 129 9.26 -8.45 15.86
CA TYR A 129 10.74 -8.51 15.90
C TYR A 129 11.37 -7.63 14.81
N THR A 130 10.78 -7.59 13.62
CA THR A 130 11.30 -6.78 12.52
C THR A 130 11.06 -5.29 12.74
N SER A 131 9.93 -4.91 13.33
CA SER A 131 9.64 -3.51 13.66
C SER A 131 10.59 -2.98 14.73
N ASP A 132 10.90 -3.77 15.75
CA ASP A 132 11.85 -3.40 16.81
C ASP A 132 13.28 -3.23 16.26
N ALA A 133 13.70 -4.11 15.34
CA ALA A 133 15.01 -4.01 14.69
C ALA A 133 15.15 -2.81 13.74
N ALA A 134 14.05 -2.27 13.23
CA ALA A 134 14.05 -1.08 12.37
C ALA A 134 14.16 0.23 13.17
N ASP A 135 13.97 0.19 14.50
CA ASP A 135 14.10 1.35 15.39
C ASP A 135 15.53 1.59 15.89
N GLU A 136 16.44 0.63 15.75
CA GLU A 136 17.87 0.74 16.09
C GLU A 136 18.68 1.34 14.92
#